data_3db8d0ac7ef5894e90409482d35275cb
#
_entry.id   3db8d0ac7ef5894e90409482d35275cb
#
_cell.length_a   1.000
_cell.length_b   1.000
_cell.length_c   1.000
_cell.angle_alpha   90.00
_cell.angle_beta   90.00
_cell.angle_gamma   90.00
#
_symmetry.space_group_name_H-M   'P 1'
#
loop_
_entity.id
_entity.type
_entity.pdbx_description
1 polymer ?
#
loop_
_entity_poly.entity_id
_entity_poly.type
_entity_poly.pdbx_seq_one_letter_code
_entity_poly.pdbx_strand_id
1 'polypeptide(L)'
;MNMKKKILTMICVTVMVFALALPCFAESSTKIISTYTENLGNGISAVVTIEETTVQGRTAKTYSKSENYYSGGTYIGRAVLTATFSYNGLTSSATGASGSGIGSNGWSYGGQSTWTSGKSAYLSATLSNGGTNIGVSISLSCDANGNVK
;
A
#
# COMPACT_ATOMS: atom_id res chain seq x y z
N MET A 1 19.13 55.02 -18.79
CA MET A 1 18.30 54.22 -17.87
C MET A 1 19.13 53.79 -16.67
N ASN A 2 18.73 54.20 -15.47
CA ASN A 2 19.57 54.14 -14.26
C ASN A 2 19.82 52.71 -13.84
N MET A 3 21.07 52.35 -13.55
CA MET A 3 21.52 51.02 -13.15
C MET A 3 20.73 50.41 -11.98
N LYS A 4 20.26 51.26 -11.05
CA LYS A 4 19.38 50.87 -9.94
C LYS A 4 18.01 50.35 -10.39
N LYS A 5 17.44 50.84 -11.50
CA LYS A 5 16.17 50.35 -12.07
C LYS A 5 16.34 48.96 -12.72
N LYS A 6 17.49 48.70 -13.36
CA LYS A 6 17.80 47.37 -13.96
C LYS A 6 17.96 46.30 -12.92
N ILE A 7 18.61 46.62 -11.78
CA ILE A 7 18.80 45.66 -10.65
C ILE A 7 17.44 45.34 -9.99
N LEU A 8 16.58 46.35 -9.81
CA LEU A 8 15.25 46.14 -9.22
C LEU A 8 14.35 45.27 -10.11
N THR A 9 14.40 45.48 -11.44
CA THR A 9 13.63 44.67 -12.41
C THR A 9 14.16 43.23 -12.45
N MET A 10 15.48 43.02 -12.33
CA MET A 10 16.08 41.70 -12.32
C MET A 10 15.75 40.91 -11.04
N ILE A 11 15.70 41.59 -9.88
CA ILE A 11 15.30 40.95 -8.60
C ILE A 11 13.80 40.58 -8.64
N CYS A 12 12.91 41.42 -9.19
CA CYS A 12 11.50 41.06 -9.32
C CYS A 12 11.27 39.86 -10.25
N VAL A 13 12.00 39.73 -11.36
CA VAL A 13 11.90 38.59 -12.28
C VAL A 13 12.43 37.32 -11.62
N THR A 14 13.52 37.38 -10.84
CA THR A 14 14.07 36.23 -10.16
C THR A 14 13.15 35.74 -9.03
N VAL A 15 12.48 36.63 -8.31
CA VAL A 15 11.51 36.27 -7.27
C VAL A 15 10.24 35.63 -7.87
N MET A 16 9.77 36.10 -9.05
CA MET A 16 8.62 35.49 -9.73
C MET A 16 8.90 34.08 -10.27
N VAL A 17 10.12 33.78 -10.70
CA VAL A 17 10.48 32.43 -11.19
C VAL A 17 10.54 31.42 -10.03
N PHE A 18 10.94 31.84 -8.82
CA PHE A 18 10.92 30.96 -7.64
C PHE A 18 9.52 30.69 -7.08
N ALA A 19 8.55 31.57 -7.32
CA ALA A 19 7.17 31.37 -6.85
C ALA A 19 6.38 30.32 -7.67
N LEU A 20 6.87 29.90 -8.86
CA LEU A 20 6.19 28.92 -9.71
C LEU A 20 6.68 27.47 -9.52
N ALA A 21 7.69 27.25 -8.70
CA ALA A 21 8.20 25.92 -8.39
C ALA A 21 7.75 25.44 -7.00
N LEU A 22 6.47 25.65 -6.67
CA LEU A 22 5.88 24.89 -5.57
C LEU A 22 5.74 23.43 -6.06
N PRO A 23 6.42 22.45 -5.44
CA PRO A 23 6.18 21.07 -5.76
C PRO A 23 4.69 20.82 -5.49
N CYS A 24 3.94 20.49 -6.52
CA CYS A 24 2.57 20.03 -6.39
C CYS A 24 2.64 18.66 -5.69
N PHE A 25 2.66 18.65 -4.36
CA PHE A 25 2.47 17.43 -3.60
C PHE A 25 1.05 16.98 -3.87
N ALA A 26 0.90 15.91 -4.64
CA ALA A 26 -0.39 15.27 -4.80
C ALA A 26 -0.85 14.82 -3.41
N GLU A 27 -1.91 15.43 -2.90
CA GLU A 27 -2.49 15.08 -1.61
C GLU A 27 -2.96 13.62 -1.67
N SER A 28 -2.44 12.77 -0.78
CA SER A 28 -2.88 11.40 -0.64
C SER A 28 -3.69 11.27 0.64
N SER A 29 -4.82 10.60 0.56
CA SER A 29 -5.65 10.25 1.71
C SER A 29 -5.72 8.74 1.85
N THR A 30 -5.62 8.25 3.09
CA THR A 30 -5.78 6.83 3.41
C THR A 30 -7.03 6.64 4.26
N LYS A 31 -7.86 5.66 3.90
CA LYS A 31 -9.09 5.30 4.58
C LYS A 31 -9.11 3.80 4.86
N ILE A 32 -9.40 3.43 6.12
CA ILE A 32 -9.67 2.02 6.46
C ILE A 32 -11.05 1.64 5.90
N ILE A 33 -11.08 0.56 5.11
CA ILE A 33 -12.29 -0.01 4.52
C ILE A 33 -12.89 -1.06 5.43
N SER A 34 -12.05 -1.97 5.96
CA SER A 34 -12.50 -3.04 6.85
C SER A 34 -11.39 -3.49 7.79
N THR A 35 -11.80 -4.01 8.96
CA THR A 35 -10.92 -4.73 9.89
C THR A 35 -11.71 -5.90 10.46
N TYR A 36 -11.09 -7.09 10.47
CA TYR A 36 -11.69 -8.31 11.02
C TYR A 36 -10.59 -9.27 11.49
N THR A 37 -11.00 -10.29 12.26
CA THR A 37 -10.09 -11.34 12.72
C THR A 37 -10.43 -12.66 12.05
N GLU A 38 -9.40 -13.34 11.53
CA GLU A 38 -9.49 -14.69 10.99
C GLU A 38 -8.84 -15.69 11.97
N ASN A 39 -9.47 -16.83 12.16
CA ASN A 39 -8.89 -17.95 12.87
C ASN A 39 -8.30 -18.94 11.86
N LEU A 40 -6.99 -19.09 11.87
CA LEU A 40 -6.24 -19.93 10.93
C LEU A 40 -6.06 -21.39 11.45
N GLY A 41 -6.60 -21.69 12.64
CA GLY A 41 -6.44 -22.98 13.30
C GLY A 41 -5.14 -23.11 14.11
N ASN A 42 -5.00 -24.21 14.87
CA ASN A 42 -3.80 -24.52 15.67
C ASN A 42 -3.35 -23.37 16.61
N GLY A 43 -4.30 -22.56 17.13
CA GLY A 43 -3.99 -21.42 17.98
C GLY A 43 -3.41 -20.20 17.22
N ILE A 44 -3.41 -20.24 15.89
CA ILE A 44 -3.00 -19.11 15.05
C ILE A 44 -4.22 -18.28 14.65
N SER A 45 -4.10 -16.97 14.76
CA SER A 45 -5.08 -16.01 14.26
C SER A 45 -4.40 -14.86 13.55
N ALA A 46 -5.16 -14.18 12.67
CA ALA A 46 -4.71 -12.99 12.00
C ALA A 46 -5.74 -11.86 12.16
N VAL A 47 -5.26 -10.65 12.51
CA VAL A 47 -6.06 -9.43 12.42
C VAL A 47 -5.80 -8.80 11.06
N VAL A 48 -6.82 -8.78 10.24
CA VAL A 48 -6.79 -8.29 8.84
C VAL A 48 -7.31 -6.87 8.79
N THR A 49 -6.59 -5.97 8.12
CA THR A 49 -7.02 -4.59 7.84
C THR A 49 -6.85 -4.31 6.35
N ILE A 50 -7.91 -3.77 5.73
CA ILE A 50 -7.88 -3.30 4.34
C ILE A 50 -8.00 -1.78 4.33
N GLU A 51 -7.08 -1.12 3.63
CA GLU A 51 -6.99 0.33 3.50
C GLU A 51 -7.01 0.74 2.04
N GLU A 52 -7.68 1.85 1.72
CA GLU A 52 -7.65 2.52 0.42
C GLU A 52 -6.77 3.76 0.52
N THR A 53 -5.82 3.91 -0.41
CA THR A 53 -5.05 5.13 -0.59
C THR A 53 -5.43 5.77 -1.92
N THR A 54 -6.00 6.97 -1.85
CA THR A 54 -6.38 7.78 -3.02
C THR A 54 -5.36 8.88 -3.22
N VAL A 55 -4.87 9.05 -4.44
CA VAL A 55 -4.01 10.16 -4.84
C VAL A 55 -4.82 11.06 -5.75
N GLN A 56 -4.92 12.33 -5.40
CA GLN A 56 -5.70 13.30 -6.17
C GLN A 56 -5.21 13.38 -7.63
N GLY A 57 -6.14 13.36 -8.59
CA GLY A 57 -5.84 13.44 -10.03
C GLY A 57 -5.48 12.10 -10.70
N ARG A 58 -5.57 10.96 -10.00
CA ARG A 58 -5.38 9.61 -10.57
C ARG A 58 -6.68 8.84 -10.67
N THR A 59 -6.87 8.12 -11.79
CA THR A 59 -8.00 7.18 -12.02
C THR A 59 -7.76 5.81 -11.41
N ALA A 60 -6.50 5.47 -11.09
CA ALA A 60 -6.14 4.23 -10.40
C ALA A 60 -6.15 4.44 -8.89
N LYS A 61 -6.65 3.45 -8.16
CA LYS A 61 -6.62 3.40 -6.70
C LYS A 61 -5.64 2.35 -6.19
N THR A 62 -5.03 2.63 -5.06
CA THR A 62 -4.12 1.72 -4.38
C THR A 62 -4.78 1.24 -3.09
N TYR A 63 -4.71 -0.06 -2.85
CA TYR A 63 -5.23 -0.72 -1.67
C TYR A 63 -4.12 -1.49 -0.99
N SER A 64 -4.14 -1.52 0.34
CA SER A 64 -3.24 -2.34 1.15
C SER A 64 -4.07 -3.27 2.04
N LYS A 65 -3.75 -4.57 2.01
CA LYS A 65 -4.27 -5.56 2.96
C LYS A 65 -3.13 -5.99 3.86
N SER A 66 -3.26 -5.71 5.14
CA SER A 66 -2.30 -6.12 6.15
C SER A 66 -2.89 -7.20 7.05
N GLU A 67 -2.08 -8.19 7.40
CA GLU A 67 -2.41 -9.26 8.31
C GLU A 67 -1.39 -9.29 9.44
N ASN A 68 -1.85 -9.05 10.68
CA ASN A 68 -1.05 -9.18 11.90
C ASN A 68 -1.33 -10.56 12.50
N TYR A 69 -0.30 -11.40 12.59
CA TYR A 69 -0.37 -12.80 13.01
C TYR A 69 -0.10 -12.94 14.50
N TYR A 70 -0.86 -13.81 15.14
CA TYR A 70 -0.75 -14.16 16.56
C TYR A 70 -0.73 -15.66 16.75
N SER A 71 0.09 -16.13 17.69
CA SER A 71 0.13 -17.54 18.15
C SER A 71 -0.15 -17.57 19.65
N GLY A 72 -1.23 -18.22 20.07
CA GLY A 72 -1.64 -18.22 21.48
C GLY A 72 -1.83 -16.83 22.07
N GLY A 73 -2.28 -15.84 21.27
CA GLY A 73 -2.44 -14.45 21.66
C GLY A 73 -1.16 -13.59 21.62
N THR A 74 0.00 -14.18 21.36
CA THR A 74 1.27 -13.47 21.21
C THR A 74 1.45 -13.04 19.76
N TYR A 75 1.74 -11.76 19.51
CA TYR A 75 2.07 -11.23 18.18
C TYR A 75 3.35 -11.89 17.65
N ILE A 76 3.31 -12.46 16.45
CA ILE A 76 4.42 -13.20 15.84
C ILE A 76 4.92 -12.60 14.52
N GLY A 77 4.17 -11.69 13.93
CA GLY A 77 4.60 -11.02 12.71
C GLY A 77 3.47 -10.35 11.94
N ARG A 78 3.85 -9.70 10.86
CA ARG A 78 2.94 -8.99 9.95
C ARG A 78 3.34 -9.24 8.51
N ALA A 79 2.35 -9.34 7.63
CA ALA A 79 2.52 -9.27 6.19
C ALA A 79 1.59 -8.20 5.59
N VAL A 80 2.02 -7.56 4.51
CA VAL A 80 1.26 -6.53 3.80
C VAL A 80 1.35 -6.77 2.30
N LEU A 81 0.19 -6.84 1.65
CA LEU A 81 0.06 -6.77 0.21
C LEU A 81 -0.45 -5.37 -0.15
N THR A 82 0.27 -4.65 -0.99
CA THR A 82 -0.18 -3.39 -1.60
C THR A 82 -0.41 -3.61 -3.08
N ALA A 83 -1.60 -3.26 -3.58
CA ALA A 83 -2.00 -3.46 -4.96
C ALA A 83 -2.63 -2.20 -5.56
N THR A 84 -2.33 -1.94 -6.82
CA THR A 84 -2.94 -0.86 -7.60
C THR A 84 -3.90 -1.46 -8.62
N PHE A 85 -5.11 -0.88 -8.70
CA PHE A 85 -6.16 -1.32 -9.61
C PHE A 85 -6.61 -0.18 -10.51
N SER A 86 -6.88 -0.52 -11.77
CA SER A 86 -7.59 0.32 -12.74
C SER A 86 -8.97 -0.28 -12.97
N TYR A 87 -10.02 0.55 -13.01
CA TYR A 87 -11.41 0.12 -13.25
C TYR A 87 -12.20 1.24 -13.95
N ASN A 88 -13.27 0.87 -14.67
CA ASN A 88 -14.02 1.80 -15.51
C ASN A 88 -15.56 1.58 -15.49
N GLY A 89 -16.07 0.85 -14.51
CA GLY A 89 -17.49 0.51 -14.40
C GLY A 89 -17.89 -0.76 -15.18
N LEU A 90 -17.06 -1.23 -16.10
CA LEU A 90 -17.30 -2.46 -16.89
C LEU A 90 -16.29 -3.55 -16.56
N THR A 91 -15.03 -3.16 -16.37
CA THR A 91 -13.91 -4.07 -16.10
C THR A 91 -13.03 -3.52 -15.01
N SER A 92 -12.24 -4.39 -14.41
CA SER A 92 -11.14 -4.04 -13.51
C SER A 92 -9.89 -4.86 -13.81
N SER A 93 -8.72 -4.31 -13.47
CA SER A 93 -7.43 -4.99 -13.63
C SER A 93 -6.48 -4.59 -12.52
N ALA A 94 -5.76 -5.57 -11.98
CA ALA A 94 -4.63 -5.31 -11.09
C ALA A 94 -3.42 -4.91 -11.94
N THR A 95 -2.92 -3.69 -11.75
CA THR A 95 -1.82 -3.10 -12.54
C THR A 95 -0.48 -3.11 -11.82
N GLY A 96 -0.47 -3.43 -10.52
CA GLY A 96 0.74 -3.56 -9.72
C GLY A 96 0.47 -4.29 -8.41
N ALA A 97 1.48 -5.02 -7.93
CA ALA A 97 1.48 -5.65 -6.62
C ALA A 97 2.88 -5.52 -6.00
N SER A 98 2.92 -5.20 -4.73
CA SER A 98 4.13 -5.24 -3.90
C SER A 98 3.81 -5.81 -2.53
N GLY A 99 4.81 -6.36 -1.86
CA GLY A 99 4.63 -6.95 -0.57
C GLY A 99 5.75 -6.56 0.40
N SER A 100 5.44 -6.64 1.68
CA SER A 100 6.41 -6.51 2.77
C SER A 100 5.94 -7.32 3.97
N GLY A 101 6.85 -7.62 4.88
CA GLY A 101 6.51 -8.29 6.12
C GLY A 101 7.65 -8.29 7.11
N ILE A 102 7.32 -8.64 8.33
CA ILE A 102 8.25 -8.75 9.44
C ILE A 102 7.84 -9.89 10.36
N GLY A 103 8.83 -10.64 10.85
CA GLY A 103 8.67 -11.56 11.98
C GLY A 103 8.96 -10.88 13.29
N SER A 104 8.41 -11.37 14.39
CA SER A 104 8.56 -10.86 15.76
C SER A 104 8.57 -12.02 16.76
N ASN A 105 9.06 -11.78 17.97
CA ASN A 105 9.09 -12.77 19.06
C ASN A 105 9.70 -14.12 18.65
N GLY A 106 10.87 -14.07 17.97
CA GLY A 106 11.60 -15.25 17.53
C GLY A 106 11.13 -15.82 16.19
N TRP A 107 10.11 -15.24 15.56
CA TRP A 107 9.67 -15.59 14.22
C TRP A 107 10.40 -14.78 13.16
N SER A 108 10.65 -15.39 12.02
CA SER A 108 11.24 -14.78 10.83
C SER A 108 10.22 -14.75 9.69
N TYR A 109 10.18 -13.67 8.94
CA TYR A 109 9.41 -13.53 7.72
C TYR A 109 10.30 -13.76 6.50
N GLY A 110 9.87 -14.57 5.53
CA GLY A 110 10.68 -14.85 4.34
C GLY A 110 9.90 -15.55 3.22
N GLY A 111 10.60 -15.87 2.14
CA GLY A 111 10.04 -16.57 0.98
C GLY A 111 8.96 -15.76 0.23
N GLN A 112 9.03 -14.42 0.28
CA GLN A 112 8.02 -13.56 -0.29
C GLN A 112 8.01 -13.59 -1.82
N SER A 113 6.80 -13.70 -2.40
CA SER A 113 6.51 -13.53 -3.81
C SER A 113 5.21 -12.75 -3.98
N THR A 114 5.15 -11.85 -4.97
CA THR A 114 3.94 -11.09 -5.31
C THR A 114 3.69 -11.17 -6.81
N TRP A 115 2.42 -11.24 -7.21
CA TRP A 115 2.01 -11.24 -8.61
C TRP A 115 0.60 -10.69 -8.79
N THR A 116 0.24 -10.38 -10.02
CA THR A 116 -1.11 -10.00 -10.43
C THR A 116 -1.68 -11.01 -11.42
N SER A 117 -2.99 -11.23 -11.38
CA SER A 117 -3.73 -12.03 -12.37
C SER A 117 -5.14 -11.48 -12.56
N GLY A 118 -5.42 -10.98 -13.76
CA GLY A 118 -6.69 -10.34 -14.07
C GLY A 118 -6.99 -9.17 -13.12
N LYS A 119 -8.09 -9.29 -12.37
CA LYS A 119 -8.54 -8.28 -11.39
C LYS A 119 -8.01 -8.49 -9.97
N SER A 120 -7.03 -9.36 -9.80
CA SER A 120 -6.54 -9.78 -8.49
C SER A 120 -5.04 -9.62 -8.35
N ALA A 121 -4.60 -9.29 -7.14
CA ALA A 121 -3.20 -9.25 -6.71
C ALA A 121 -2.99 -10.22 -5.56
N TYR A 122 -1.80 -10.78 -5.44
CA TYR A 122 -1.47 -11.86 -4.52
C TYR A 122 -0.12 -11.62 -3.87
N LEU A 123 0.01 -12.10 -2.64
CA LEU A 123 1.26 -12.27 -1.91
C LEU A 123 1.30 -13.66 -1.29
N SER A 124 2.43 -14.34 -1.46
CA SER A 124 2.77 -15.56 -0.73
C SER A 124 4.07 -15.33 0.04
N ALA A 125 4.13 -15.81 1.28
CA ALA A 125 5.30 -15.74 2.14
C ALA A 125 5.23 -16.83 3.22
N THR A 126 6.21 -16.84 4.11
CA THR A 126 6.24 -17.76 5.26
C THR A 126 6.70 -17.04 6.51
N LEU A 127 6.02 -17.27 7.62
CA LEU A 127 6.51 -17.00 8.97
C LEU A 127 7.06 -18.29 9.57
N SER A 128 8.29 -18.28 10.08
CA SER A 128 8.96 -19.46 10.59
C SER A 128 9.61 -19.22 11.94
N ASN A 129 9.54 -20.24 12.83
CA ASN A 129 10.20 -20.27 14.12
C ASN A 129 10.52 -21.73 14.53
N GLY A 130 11.82 -22.06 14.70
CA GLY A 130 12.27 -23.32 15.27
C GLY A 130 11.73 -24.58 14.58
N GLY A 131 11.56 -24.56 13.25
CA GLY A 131 11.00 -25.68 12.46
C GLY A 131 9.49 -25.61 12.28
N THR A 132 8.78 -24.70 12.93
CA THR A 132 7.36 -24.40 12.68
C THR A 132 7.24 -23.37 11.56
N ASN A 133 6.40 -23.65 10.56
CA ASN A 133 6.15 -22.76 9.44
C ASN A 133 4.65 -22.44 9.34
N ILE A 134 4.33 -21.16 9.15
CA ILE A 134 2.99 -20.67 8.87
C ILE A 134 3.02 -20.07 7.46
N GLY A 135 2.23 -20.65 6.55
CA GLY A 135 2.04 -20.09 5.22
C GLY A 135 1.26 -18.80 5.28
N VAL A 136 1.80 -17.76 4.67
CA VAL A 136 1.13 -16.45 4.47
C VAL A 136 0.61 -16.41 3.05
N SER A 137 -0.70 -16.15 2.88
CA SER A 137 -1.34 -16.03 1.56
C SER A 137 -2.36 -14.91 1.61
N ILE A 138 -2.00 -13.78 1.04
CA ILE A 138 -2.86 -12.59 0.99
C ILE A 138 -3.30 -12.35 -0.44
N SER A 139 -4.58 -12.04 -0.63
CA SER A 139 -5.13 -11.63 -1.92
C SER A 139 -6.00 -10.39 -1.77
N LEU A 140 -6.02 -9.58 -2.82
CA LEU A 140 -6.92 -8.46 -3.04
C LEU A 140 -7.52 -8.59 -4.43
N SER A 141 -8.83 -8.52 -4.54
CA SER A 141 -9.55 -8.48 -5.81
C SER A 141 -10.41 -7.22 -5.89
N CYS A 142 -10.41 -6.56 -7.04
CA CYS A 142 -11.19 -5.36 -7.29
C CYS A 142 -12.29 -5.63 -8.32
N ASP A 143 -13.52 -5.19 -8.05
CA ASP A 143 -14.61 -5.26 -9.04
C ASP A 143 -14.56 -4.09 -10.03
N ALA A 144 -15.45 -4.10 -11.03
CA ALA A 144 -15.53 -3.07 -12.05
C ALA A 144 -15.89 -1.67 -11.50
N ASN A 145 -16.46 -1.59 -10.30
CA ASN A 145 -16.85 -0.34 -9.64
C ASN A 145 -15.77 0.17 -8.66
N GLY A 146 -14.66 -0.56 -8.52
CA GLY A 146 -13.57 -0.19 -7.62
C GLY A 146 -13.75 -0.69 -6.19
N ASN A 147 -14.68 -1.61 -5.91
CA ASN A 147 -14.78 -2.23 -4.59
C ASN A 147 -13.80 -3.38 -4.46
N VAL A 148 -13.13 -3.48 -3.31
CA VAL A 148 -12.15 -4.52 -3.02
C VAL A 148 -12.64 -5.50 -1.94
N LYS A 149 -12.13 -6.72 -2.04
CA LYS A 149 -12.32 -7.78 -1.06
C LYS A 149 -11.08 -8.66 -0.95
#